data_ef5c3f0069c64301ebc2133b01af0924
#
_entry.id   ef5c3f0069c64301ebc2133b01af0924
#
_cell.length_a   1.000
_cell.length_b   1.000
_cell.length_c   1.000
_cell.angle_alpha   90.00
_cell.angle_beta   90.00
_cell.angle_gamma   90.00
#
_symmetry.space_group_name_H-M   'P 1'
#
loop_
_entity.id
_entity.type
_entity.pdbx_description
1 polymer ?
#
loop_
_entity_poly.entity_id
_entity_poly.type
_entity_poly.pdbx_seq_one_letter_code
_entity_poly.pdbx_strand_id
1 'polypeptide(L)'
;GLELDEVSSRIKGEKGTFVDLLLMSADGEERKARVKRDEIEVSSVEQAVVDENGTAYLHLIKFTERTEDEVREAVSGFYRDHGLERMVLDLRDNAGGLLTAAIEVADLFLDKDLLIVSVREREGLGKRDFLSASSRTVDVPLVILLNEGSASASEIVAGALSGHGRAGLVGEKSFGK
;
A
#
# COMPACT_ATOMS: atom_id res chain seq x y z
N GLY A 1 -22.49 -23.57 6.85
CA GLY A 1 -22.12 -22.29 7.49
C GLY A 1 -22.43 -21.17 6.51
N LEU A 2 -22.37 -19.93 6.98
CA LEU A 2 -22.48 -18.75 6.13
C LEU A 2 -21.18 -18.57 5.33
N GLU A 3 -21.28 -18.02 4.11
CA GLU A 3 -20.12 -17.60 3.34
C GLU A 3 -19.47 -16.34 3.99
N LEU A 4 -18.16 -16.15 3.78
CA LEU A 4 -17.40 -15.06 4.41
C LEU A 4 -17.98 -13.67 4.11
N ASP A 5 -18.44 -13.44 2.88
CA ASP A 5 -19.06 -12.18 2.47
C ASP A 5 -20.38 -11.91 3.18
N GLU A 6 -21.17 -12.95 3.44
CA GLU A 6 -22.41 -12.84 4.21
C GLU A 6 -22.12 -12.53 5.68
N VAL A 7 -21.13 -13.19 6.27
CA VAL A 7 -20.66 -12.89 7.65
C VAL A 7 -20.17 -11.45 7.72
N SER A 8 -19.32 -11.03 6.78
CA SER A 8 -18.80 -9.65 6.71
C SER A 8 -19.92 -8.62 6.62
N SER A 9 -20.92 -8.85 5.76
CA SER A 9 -22.05 -7.92 5.58
C SER A 9 -22.93 -7.79 6.83
N ARG A 10 -23.05 -8.85 7.62
CA ARG A 10 -23.80 -8.83 8.89
C ARG A 10 -23.03 -8.15 10.02
N ILE A 11 -21.70 -8.26 10.03
CA ILE A 11 -20.83 -7.59 11.02
C ILE A 11 -20.75 -6.09 10.72
N LYS A 12 -20.58 -5.71 9.44
CA LYS A 12 -20.56 -4.30 9.01
C LYS A 12 -21.91 -3.62 9.28
N GLY A 13 -21.89 -2.29 9.42
CA GLY A 13 -23.07 -1.49 9.59
C GLY A 13 -22.72 -0.06 9.95
N GLU A 14 -23.71 0.76 10.23
CA GLU A 14 -23.56 2.18 10.53
C GLU A 14 -22.68 2.41 11.75
N LYS A 15 -21.75 3.38 11.65
CA LYS A 15 -20.87 3.82 12.75
C LYS A 15 -21.68 4.18 13.99
N GLY A 16 -21.21 3.71 15.14
CA GLY A 16 -21.86 3.94 16.44
C GLY A 16 -22.94 2.91 16.82
N THR A 17 -23.39 2.07 15.87
CA THR A 17 -24.30 0.96 16.19
C THR A 17 -23.56 -0.22 16.80
N PHE A 18 -24.28 -1.23 17.29
CA PHE A 18 -23.70 -2.40 17.93
C PHE A 18 -24.00 -3.67 17.13
N VAL A 19 -23.11 -4.63 17.22
CA VAL A 19 -23.31 -6.01 16.78
C VAL A 19 -23.03 -6.96 17.94
N ASP A 20 -23.93 -7.92 18.14
CA ASP A 20 -23.75 -8.98 19.12
C ASP A 20 -23.20 -10.22 18.41
N LEU A 21 -22.05 -10.69 18.86
CA LEU A 21 -21.32 -11.83 18.29
C LEU A 21 -21.30 -12.98 19.30
N LEU A 22 -21.49 -14.19 18.81
CA LEU A 22 -21.15 -15.41 19.54
C LEU A 22 -19.85 -15.95 18.94
N LEU A 23 -18.79 -15.88 19.70
CA LEU A 23 -17.45 -16.32 19.32
C LEU A 23 -17.22 -17.71 19.90
N MET A 24 -16.65 -18.61 19.10
CA MET A 24 -16.22 -19.94 19.53
C MET A 24 -14.71 -20.04 19.37
N SER A 25 -14.01 -20.32 20.47
CA SER A 25 -12.57 -20.58 20.46
C SER A 25 -12.25 -21.99 19.94
N ALA A 26 -10.99 -22.26 19.63
CA ALA A 26 -10.57 -23.54 19.05
C ALA A 26 -10.80 -24.74 19.97
N ASP A 27 -10.90 -24.51 21.27
CA ASP A 27 -11.23 -25.51 22.31
C ASP A 27 -12.74 -25.69 22.51
N GLY A 28 -13.59 -24.97 21.76
CA GLY A 28 -15.04 -25.08 21.80
C GLY A 28 -15.73 -24.19 22.83
N GLU A 29 -15.00 -23.33 23.55
CA GLU A 29 -15.64 -22.39 24.48
C GLU A 29 -16.38 -21.29 23.72
N GLU A 30 -17.62 -21.02 24.15
CA GLU A 30 -18.46 -19.95 23.59
C GLU A 30 -18.37 -18.69 24.42
N ARG A 31 -18.15 -17.55 23.76
CA ARG A 31 -18.15 -16.24 24.40
C ARG A 31 -19.03 -15.26 23.63
N LYS A 32 -19.96 -14.60 24.32
CA LYS A 32 -20.72 -13.48 23.77
C LYS A 32 -19.89 -12.21 23.83
N ALA A 33 -19.85 -11.47 22.73
CA ALA A 33 -19.20 -10.18 22.64
C ALA A 33 -20.15 -9.16 21.98
N ARG A 34 -20.32 -8.01 22.63
CA ARG A 34 -21.03 -6.86 22.04
C ARG A 34 -20.01 -5.84 21.58
N VAL A 35 -19.94 -5.63 20.26
CA VAL A 35 -18.95 -4.77 19.63
C VAL A 35 -19.65 -3.53 19.08
N LYS A 36 -19.15 -2.35 19.43
CA LYS A 36 -19.58 -1.11 18.83
C LYS A 36 -18.91 -0.97 17.46
N ARG A 37 -19.72 -0.70 16.44
CA ARG A 37 -19.17 -0.42 15.10
C ARG A 37 -18.55 0.95 15.09
N ASP A 38 -17.35 1.02 14.58
CA ASP A 38 -16.64 2.27 14.34
C ASP A 38 -15.89 2.19 13.01
N GLU A 39 -15.37 3.31 12.56
CA GLU A 39 -14.49 3.37 11.43
C GLU A 39 -13.12 2.80 11.85
N ILE A 40 -12.71 1.71 11.20
CA ILE A 40 -11.42 1.08 11.47
C ILE A 40 -10.43 1.67 10.48
N GLU A 41 -9.55 2.53 10.97
CA GLU A 41 -8.40 2.97 10.20
C GLU A 41 -7.41 1.80 10.11
N VAL A 42 -7.34 1.17 8.95
CA VAL A 42 -6.33 0.14 8.68
C VAL A 42 -5.13 0.83 8.07
N SER A 43 -3.97 0.76 8.72
CA SER A 43 -2.72 1.27 8.19
C SER A 43 -2.42 0.68 6.81
N SER A 44 -1.87 1.49 5.92
CA SER A 44 -1.34 1.05 4.63
C SER A 44 0.00 0.34 4.79
N VAL A 45 0.77 0.74 5.79
CA VAL A 45 2.06 0.14 6.16
C VAL A 45 1.83 -0.93 7.22
N GLU A 46 2.10 -2.18 6.89
CA GLU A 46 2.01 -3.30 7.82
C GLU A 46 3.32 -3.47 8.61
N GLN A 47 4.45 -3.29 7.95
CA GLN A 47 5.77 -3.40 8.56
C GLN A 47 6.70 -2.33 8.04
N ALA A 48 7.42 -1.68 8.96
CA ALA A 48 8.46 -0.71 8.66
C ALA A 48 9.63 -0.94 9.62
N VAL A 49 10.74 -1.43 9.13
CA VAL A 49 11.94 -1.73 9.92
C VAL A 49 13.20 -1.30 9.16
N VAL A 50 14.25 -0.98 9.90
CA VAL A 50 15.58 -0.73 9.35
C VAL A 50 16.60 -1.52 10.18
N ASP A 51 17.55 -2.18 9.51
CA ASP A 51 18.60 -2.92 10.18
C ASP A 51 19.78 -2.02 10.56
N GLU A 52 20.73 -2.58 11.31
CA GLU A 52 21.95 -1.89 11.75
C GLU A 52 22.87 -1.45 10.61
N ASN A 53 22.68 -2.00 9.39
CA ASN A 53 23.43 -1.67 8.19
C ASN A 53 22.72 -0.64 7.30
N GLY A 54 21.65 0.01 7.79
CA GLY A 54 20.87 1.00 7.04
C GLY A 54 20.03 0.40 5.92
N THR A 55 19.70 -0.91 5.96
CA THR A 55 18.78 -1.53 5.03
C THR A 55 17.36 -1.45 5.56
N ALA A 56 16.52 -0.65 4.92
CA ALA A 56 15.12 -0.54 5.29
C ALA A 56 14.25 -1.55 4.55
N TYR A 57 13.25 -2.08 5.24
CA TYR A 57 12.17 -2.87 4.67
C TYR A 57 10.84 -2.21 5.03
N LEU A 58 10.04 -1.92 4.01
CA LEU A 58 8.72 -1.33 4.13
C LEU A 58 7.71 -2.22 3.40
N HIS A 59 6.78 -2.82 4.15
CA HIS A 59 5.67 -3.60 3.59
C HIS A 59 4.41 -2.75 3.51
N LEU A 60 3.96 -2.51 2.29
CA LEU A 60 2.78 -1.72 1.97
C LEU A 60 1.68 -2.66 1.47
N ILE A 61 0.60 -2.81 2.26
CA ILE A 61 -0.47 -3.80 1.99
C ILE A 61 -1.66 -3.25 1.20
N LYS A 62 -1.77 -1.92 1.08
CA LYS A 62 -2.83 -1.24 0.32
C LYS A 62 -2.51 0.22 0.06
N PHE A 63 -3.28 0.86 -0.81
CA PHE A 63 -3.19 2.29 -1.10
C PHE A 63 -4.46 3.02 -0.65
N THR A 64 -4.34 3.88 0.36
CA THR A 64 -5.40 4.72 0.95
C THR A 64 -5.01 6.19 0.90
N GLU A 65 -5.89 7.09 1.33
CA GLU A 65 -5.59 8.53 1.42
C GLU A 65 -4.42 8.86 2.36
N ARG A 66 -4.08 7.96 3.28
CA ARG A 66 -3.00 8.16 4.27
C ARG A 66 -1.68 7.51 3.87
N THR A 67 -1.64 6.79 2.78
CA THR A 67 -0.48 5.96 2.41
C THR A 67 0.79 6.78 2.23
N GLU A 68 0.69 7.93 1.58
CA GLU A 68 1.85 8.82 1.38
C GLU A 68 2.42 9.30 2.71
N ASP A 69 1.57 9.79 3.62
CA ASP A 69 1.98 10.25 4.94
C ASP A 69 2.65 9.12 5.74
N GLU A 70 2.05 7.91 5.73
CA GLU A 70 2.59 6.75 6.45
C GLU A 70 3.95 6.31 5.89
N VAL A 71 4.12 6.31 4.57
CA VAL A 71 5.41 6.01 3.92
C VAL A 71 6.44 7.08 4.25
N ARG A 72 6.08 8.35 4.19
CA ARG A 72 6.95 9.48 4.53
C ARG A 72 7.40 9.44 5.99
N GLU A 73 6.51 9.11 6.92
CA GLU A 73 6.83 8.95 8.33
C GLU A 73 7.80 7.79 8.55
N ALA A 74 7.54 6.63 7.94
CA ALA A 74 8.43 5.47 8.03
C ALA A 74 9.83 5.79 7.51
N VAL A 75 9.95 6.39 6.31
CA VAL A 75 11.23 6.78 5.73
C VAL A 75 11.97 7.81 6.60
N SER A 76 11.24 8.78 7.15
CA SER A 76 11.84 9.77 8.08
C SER A 76 12.37 9.09 9.35
N GLY A 77 11.69 8.06 9.84
CA GLY A 77 12.16 7.21 10.94
C GLY A 77 13.45 6.48 10.59
N PHE A 78 13.51 5.85 9.40
CA PHE A 78 14.70 5.15 8.94
C PHE A 78 15.95 6.03 8.91
N TYR A 79 15.83 7.25 8.37
CA TYR A 79 16.96 8.20 8.37
C TYR A 79 17.40 8.60 9.77
N ARG A 80 16.45 8.77 10.70
CA ARG A 80 16.74 9.21 12.08
C ARG A 80 17.40 8.11 12.92
N ASP A 81 16.91 6.88 12.79
CA ASP A 81 17.22 5.82 13.75
C ASP A 81 18.55 5.11 13.43
N HIS A 82 18.81 4.83 12.14
CA HIS A 82 20.01 4.06 11.75
C HIS A 82 20.73 4.59 10.50
N GLY A 83 20.21 5.65 9.90
CA GLY A 83 20.71 6.15 8.61
C GLY A 83 20.29 5.22 7.47
N LEU A 84 19.36 5.66 6.64
CA LEU A 84 18.88 4.92 5.49
C LEU A 84 19.93 4.88 4.38
N GLU A 85 20.44 3.69 4.03
CA GLU A 85 21.42 3.50 2.93
C GLU A 85 20.81 2.79 1.71
N ARG A 86 19.83 1.95 1.92
CA ARG A 86 19.11 1.20 0.86
C ARG A 86 17.73 0.78 1.35
N MET A 87 16.81 0.51 0.41
CA MET A 87 15.43 0.22 0.77
C MET A 87 14.84 -0.92 -0.07
N VAL A 88 14.04 -1.74 0.59
CA VAL A 88 13.14 -2.73 -0.02
C VAL A 88 11.71 -2.27 0.22
N LEU A 89 10.97 -2.00 -0.85
CA LEU A 89 9.54 -1.74 -0.83
C LEU A 89 8.82 -3.03 -1.21
N ASP A 90 8.13 -3.63 -0.26
CA ASP A 90 7.38 -4.86 -0.50
C ASP A 90 5.92 -4.54 -0.85
N LEU A 91 5.53 -4.89 -2.06
CA LEU A 91 4.18 -4.75 -2.61
C LEU A 91 3.53 -6.11 -2.89
N ARG A 92 4.09 -7.20 -2.37
CA ARG A 92 3.49 -8.54 -2.51
C ARG A 92 2.14 -8.56 -1.81
N ASP A 93 1.17 -9.24 -2.43
CA ASP A 93 -0.21 -9.38 -1.95
C ASP A 93 -0.96 -8.04 -1.78
N ASN A 94 -0.42 -6.94 -2.32
CA ASN A 94 -1.06 -5.64 -2.35
C ASN A 94 -1.91 -5.49 -3.62
N ALA A 95 -3.21 -5.70 -3.50
CA ALA A 95 -4.17 -5.59 -4.61
C ALA A 95 -4.38 -4.16 -5.13
N GLY A 96 -3.65 -3.18 -4.57
CA GLY A 96 -3.73 -1.78 -4.97
C GLY A 96 -4.57 -0.91 -4.04
N GLY A 97 -5.31 0.01 -4.64
CA GLY A 97 -6.14 0.99 -3.93
C GLY A 97 -6.27 2.29 -4.73
N LEU A 98 -6.18 3.42 -4.06
CA LEU A 98 -6.39 4.74 -4.67
C LEU A 98 -5.27 5.09 -5.66
N LEU A 99 -5.68 5.55 -6.86
CA LEU A 99 -4.76 6.04 -7.89
C LEU A 99 -3.93 7.23 -7.39
N THR A 100 -4.56 8.15 -6.67
CA THR A 100 -3.89 9.32 -6.10
C THR A 100 -2.77 8.92 -5.16
N ALA A 101 -3.02 7.97 -4.27
CA ALA A 101 -2.01 7.46 -3.35
C ALA A 101 -0.83 6.78 -4.07
N ALA A 102 -1.09 6.05 -5.17
CA ALA A 102 -0.01 5.49 -5.99
C ALA A 102 0.88 6.58 -6.61
N ILE A 103 0.26 7.66 -7.10
CA ILE A 103 0.97 8.80 -7.67
C ILE A 103 1.83 9.49 -6.60
N GLU A 104 1.26 9.77 -5.44
CA GLU A 104 1.93 10.43 -4.32
C GLU A 104 3.09 9.59 -3.76
N VAL A 105 2.90 8.27 -3.64
CA VAL A 105 3.99 7.36 -3.24
C VAL A 105 5.10 7.32 -4.28
N ALA A 106 4.77 7.23 -5.58
CA ALA A 106 5.78 7.22 -6.64
C ALA A 106 6.56 8.56 -6.68
N ASP A 107 5.88 9.68 -6.41
CA ASP A 107 6.49 11.03 -6.37
C ASP A 107 7.60 11.15 -5.32
N LEU A 108 7.51 10.40 -4.21
CA LEU A 108 8.56 10.38 -3.17
C LEU A 108 9.91 9.88 -3.69
N PHE A 109 9.90 9.06 -4.73
CA PHE A 109 11.08 8.36 -5.25
C PHE A 109 11.56 8.89 -6.60
N LEU A 110 10.79 9.71 -7.30
CA LEU A 110 11.09 10.20 -8.63
C LEU A 110 11.60 11.64 -8.61
N ASP A 111 12.44 11.97 -9.57
CA ASP A 111 12.76 13.36 -9.85
C ASP A 111 11.55 14.05 -10.53
N LYS A 112 11.51 15.36 -10.41
CA LYS A 112 10.42 16.18 -10.96
C LYS A 112 10.22 15.97 -12.46
N ASP A 113 8.97 16.13 -12.91
CA ASP A 113 8.53 16.08 -14.32
C ASP A 113 8.68 14.71 -15.00
N LEU A 114 8.81 13.63 -14.24
CA LEU A 114 8.80 12.27 -14.78
C LEU A 114 7.38 11.70 -14.83
N LEU A 115 7.06 10.95 -15.87
CA LEU A 115 5.75 10.33 -16.06
C LEU A 115 5.54 9.20 -15.03
N ILE A 116 4.50 9.30 -14.23
CA ILE A 116 4.07 8.25 -13.30
C ILE A 116 3.05 7.33 -13.98
N VAL A 117 1.97 7.90 -14.49
CA VAL A 117 0.89 7.14 -15.13
C VAL A 117 0.13 7.98 -16.14
N SER A 118 -0.36 7.35 -17.21
CA SER A 118 -1.29 7.95 -18.17
C SER A 118 -2.66 7.29 -18.05
N VAL A 119 -3.69 8.10 -17.83
CA VAL A 119 -5.09 7.66 -17.87
C VAL A 119 -5.67 8.04 -19.24
N ARG A 120 -6.23 7.05 -19.93
CA ARG A 120 -6.94 7.26 -21.20
C ARG A 120 -8.42 6.98 -21.01
N GLU A 121 -9.24 7.91 -21.45
CA GLU A 121 -10.68 7.71 -21.46
C GLU A 121 -11.10 6.80 -22.63
N ARG A 122 -12.15 6.01 -22.37
CA ARG A 122 -12.78 5.22 -23.41
C ARG A 122 -13.37 6.19 -24.45
N GLU A 123 -13.22 5.90 -25.73
CA GLU A 123 -13.74 6.72 -26.85
C GLU A 123 -12.88 7.91 -27.29
N GLY A 124 -11.62 8.00 -26.85
CA GLY A 124 -10.69 9.02 -27.38
C GLY A 124 -10.95 10.45 -26.90
N LEU A 125 -11.77 10.62 -25.85
CA LEU A 125 -12.15 11.92 -25.30
C LEU A 125 -11.05 12.59 -24.45
N GLY A 126 -9.95 11.91 -24.18
CA GLY A 126 -8.84 12.53 -23.46
C GLY A 126 -7.74 11.55 -23.03
N LYS A 127 -6.56 12.11 -22.87
CA LYS A 127 -5.42 11.50 -22.19
C LYS A 127 -4.99 12.45 -21.08
N ARG A 128 -4.88 11.94 -19.87
CA ARG A 128 -4.36 12.68 -18.74
C ARG A 128 -3.08 12.02 -18.25
N ASP A 129 -1.98 12.74 -18.32
CA ASP A 129 -0.69 12.32 -17.80
C ASP A 129 -0.50 12.89 -16.40
N PHE A 130 -0.06 12.03 -15.48
CA PHE A 130 0.33 12.39 -14.13
C PHE A 130 1.84 12.30 -14.05
N LEU A 131 2.45 13.42 -13.73
CA LEU A 131 3.90 13.57 -13.61
C LEU A 131 4.27 13.76 -12.15
N SER A 132 5.49 13.40 -11.80
CA SER A 132 6.08 13.75 -10.51
C SER A 132 6.17 15.27 -10.37
N ALA A 133 5.77 15.79 -9.21
CA ALA A 133 5.67 17.22 -8.94
C ALA A 133 6.86 17.75 -8.15
N SER A 134 7.46 16.91 -7.31
CA SER A 134 8.49 17.27 -6.37
C SER A 134 9.86 16.72 -6.78
N SER A 135 10.94 17.25 -6.20
CA SER A 135 12.21 16.55 -6.22
C SER A 135 12.11 15.33 -5.31
N ARG A 136 12.69 14.21 -5.71
CA ARG A 136 12.64 12.98 -4.92
C ARG A 136 13.13 13.22 -3.49
N THR A 137 12.39 12.67 -2.54
CA THR A 137 12.69 12.76 -1.11
C THR A 137 13.56 11.59 -0.64
N VAL A 138 13.46 10.45 -1.34
CA VAL A 138 14.16 9.21 -1.02
C VAL A 138 15.16 8.90 -2.13
N ASP A 139 16.43 9.12 -1.86
CA ASP A 139 17.53 8.95 -2.84
C ASP A 139 18.53 7.87 -2.39
N VAL A 140 18.02 6.65 -2.19
CA VAL A 140 18.84 5.48 -1.88
C VAL A 140 18.54 4.36 -2.86
N PRO A 141 19.44 3.39 -3.08
CA PRO A 141 19.12 2.20 -3.88
C PRO A 141 17.82 1.56 -3.43
N LEU A 142 16.92 1.26 -4.37
CA LEU A 142 15.58 0.76 -4.13
C LEU A 142 15.32 -0.53 -4.90
N VAL A 143 14.77 -1.51 -4.21
CA VAL A 143 14.22 -2.75 -4.78
C VAL A 143 12.74 -2.83 -4.42
N ILE A 144 11.92 -3.24 -5.38
CA ILE A 144 10.49 -3.49 -5.18
C ILE A 144 10.22 -4.98 -5.29
N LEU A 145 9.55 -5.55 -4.29
CA LEU A 145 9.09 -6.94 -4.32
C LEU A 145 7.66 -7.00 -4.83
N LEU A 146 7.41 -7.93 -5.76
CA LEU A 146 6.10 -8.17 -6.38
C LEU A 146 5.79 -9.67 -6.43
N ASN A 147 4.49 -9.98 -6.45
CA ASN A 147 3.97 -11.31 -6.75
C ASN A 147 2.64 -11.21 -7.50
N GLU A 148 1.99 -12.34 -7.75
CA GLU A 148 0.70 -12.41 -8.44
C GLU A 148 -0.45 -11.66 -7.74
N GLY A 149 -0.32 -11.40 -6.41
CA GLY A 149 -1.25 -10.58 -5.62
C GLY A 149 -1.04 -9.08 -5.78
N SER A 150 0.07 -8.65 -6.40
CA SER A 150 0.36 -7.23 -6.65
C SER A 150 -0.43 -6.72 -7.85
N ALA A 151 -1.32 -5.75 -7.66
CA ALA A 151 -2.22 -5.29 -8.72
C ALA A 151 -2.44 -3.76 -8.69
N SER A 152 -2.91 -3.20 -9.83
CA SER A 152 -3.44 -1.82 -9.93
C SER A 152 -2.43 -0.77 -9.43
N ALA A 153 -2.70 -0.07 -8.30
CA ALA A 153 -1.82 0.95 -7.71
C ALA A 153 -0.39 0.45 -7.47
N SER A 154 -0.23 -0.81 -7.04
CA SER A 154 1.08 -1.45 -6.88
C SER A 154 1.84 -1.55 -8.20
N GLU A 155 1.14 -1.87 -9.28
CA GLU A 155 1.73 -1.96 -10.63
C GLU A 155 2.08 -0.57 -11.19
N ILE A 156 1.30 0.45 -10.83
CA ILE A 156 1.60 1.85 -11.21
C ILE A 156 2.91 2.29 -10.55
N VAL A 157 3.07 2.09 -9.24
CA VAL A 157 4.30 2.44 -8.52
C VAL A 157 5.49 1.66 -9.07
N ALA A 158 5.37 0.34 -9.18
CA ALA A 158 6.44 -0.52 -9.69
C ALA A 158 6.83 -0.16 -11.14
N GLY A 159 5.83 0.05 -12.00
CA GLY A 159 6.04 0.42 -13.41
C GLY A 159 6.69 1.78 -13.58
N ALA A 160 6.23 2.79 -12.83
CA ALA A 160 6.83 4.13 -12.86
C ALA A 160 8.28 4.10 -12.39
N LEU A 161 8.56 3.51 -11.23
CA LEU A 161 9.89 3.52 -10.65
C LEU A 161 10.87 2.67 -11.47
N SER A 162 10.47 1.50 -11.96
CA SER A 162 11.33 0.67 -12.81
C SER A 162 11.52 1.26 -14.21
N GLY A 163 10.47 1.84 -14.79
CA GLY A 163 10.52 2.47 -16.11
C GLY A 163 11.51 3.64 -16.20
N HIS A 164 11.69 4.35 -15.09
CA HIS A 164 12.70 5.42 -14.98
C HIS A 164 14.05 4.92 -14.43
N GLY A 165 14.24 3.61 -14.26
CA GLY A 165 15.48 3.05 -13.72
C GLY A 165 15.73 3.39 -12.26
N ARG A 166 14.68 3.82 -11.53
CA ARG A 166 14.79 4.22 -10.12
C ARG A 166 14.81 3.02 -9.17
N ALA A 167 14.14 1.93 -9.53
CA ALA A 167 14.07 0.73 -8.72
C ALA A 167 14.30 -0.53 -9.55
N GLY A 168 14.94 -1.53 -8.93
CA GLY A 168 14.95 -2.90 -9.42
C GLY A 168 13.67 -3.64 -8.99
N LEU A 169 13.13 -4.50 -9.86
CA LEU A 169 12.00 -5.37 -9.53
C LEU A 169 12.49 -6.78 -9.24
N VAL A 170 11.98 -7.39 -8.17
CA VAL A 170 12.30 -8.77 -7.77
C VAL A 170 11.02 -9.50 -7.38
N GLY A 171 10.90 -10.75 -7.76
CA GLY A 171 9.77 -11.61 -7.42
C GLY A 171 9.11 -12.23 -8.64
N GLU A 172 7.81 -12.30 -8.65
CA GLU A 172 7.00 -12.96 -9.68
C GLU A 172 6.23 -11.94 -10.51
N LYS A 173 5.60 -12.43 -11.59
CA LYS A 173 4.75 -11.59 -12.43
C LYS A 173 3.55 -11.08 -11.62
N SER A 174 3.33 -9.76 -11.68
CA SER A 174 2.16 -9.11 -11.08
C SER A 174 0.85 -9.52 -11.78
N PHE A 175 -0.26 -9.15 -11.19
CA PHE A 175 -1.61 -9.51 -11.67
C PHE A 175 -1.85 -9.09 -13.14
N GLY A 176 -1.42 -7.89 -13.54
CA GLY A 176 -1.58 -7.37 -14.91
C GLY A 176 -2.94 -6.72 -15.15
N LYS A 177 -3.37 -5.87 -14.23
CA LYS A 177 -4.65 -5.14 -14.30
C LYS A 177 -4.49 -3.79 -14.98
#